data_f40cfac746aacb678a724d41479952ec
#
_entry.id   f40cfac746aacb678a724d41479952ec
#
_cell.length_a   1.000
_cell.length_b   1.000
_cell.length_c   1.000
_cell.angle_alpha   90.00
_cell.angle_beta   90.00
_cell.angle_gamma   90.00
#
_symmetry.space_group_name_H-M   'P 1'
#
loop_
_entity.id
_entity.type
_entity.pdbx_description
1 polymer ?
#
loop_
_entity_poly.entity_id
_entity_poly.type
_entity_poly.pdbx_seq_one_letter_code
_entity_poly.pdbx_strand_id
1 'polypeptide(L)'
;PTADPEKMAVTGISYGGYMTNWIVTQTDRFKAAISENGVSDWISDFGTSDIGFWFDPDQIGGDPWKNRKKYERQSPLTYVTNVKTPILLIHSLEDYRCYLDQSTEFYVALRYLGKEARLVIFTKGSHVHSILGKPRHRRKRYQIILEYLKEKFNLKN
;
A
#
# COMPACT_ATOMS: atom_id res chain seq x y z
N PRO A 1 20.21 15.83 17.44
CA PRO A 1 18.86 15.38 17.26
C PRO A 1 18.51 15.56 15.85
N THR A 2 18.12 14.49 15.28
CA THR A 2 18.22 14.42 13.87
C THR A 2 16.89 14.03 13.24
N ALA A 3 15.90 13.68 14.03
CA ALA A 3 14.56 13.35 13.57
C ALA A 3 13.50 14.20 14.31
N ASP A 4 12.57 14.75 13.56
CA ASP A 4 11.40 15.44 14.10
C ASP A 4 10.26 14.41 14.28
N PRO A 5 9.86 14.08 15.51
CA PRO A 5 8.81 13.09 15.74
C PRO A 5 7.43 13.52 15.21
N GLU A 6 7.24 14.82 14.96
CA GLU A 6 6.01 15.35 14.38
C GLU A 6 6.00 15.30 12.83
N LYS A 7 7.12 14.91 12.22
CA LYS A 7 7.28 14.83 10.75
C LYS A 7 7.74 13.45 10.30
N MET A 8 7.00 12.44 10.75
CA MET A 8 7.30 11.05 10.38
C MET A 8 6.36 10.56 9.28
N ALA A 9 6.93 9.85 8.31
CA ALA A 9 6.18 9.10 7.32
C ALA A 9 6.51 7.62 7.40
N VAL A 10 5.55 6.77 7.04
CA VAL A 10 5.76 5.34 6.80
C VAL A 10 5.66 5.06 5.32
N THR A 11 6.60 4.29 4.79
CA THR A 11 6.63 3.93 3.37
C THR A 11 7.18 2.53 3.15
N GLY A 12 6.72 1.87 2.11
CA GLY A 12 7.23 0.59 1.69
C GLY A 12 6.65 0.12 0.37
N ILE A 13 7.31 -0.86 -0.23
CA ILE A 13 6.90 -1.51 -1.47
C ILE A 13 6.67 -3.00 -1.22
N SER A 14 5.73 -3.62 -1.96
CA SER A 14 5.45 -5.05 -1.86
C SER A 14 4.98 -5.41 -0.44
N TYR A 15 5.66 -6.33 0.24
CA TYR A 15 5.43 -6.60 1.65
C TYR A 15 5.57 -5.34 2.53
N GLY A 16 6.51 -4.44 2.19
CA GLY A 16 6.61 -3.13 2.85
C GLY A 16 5.39 -2.23 2.58
N GLY A 17 4.77 -2.33 1.41
CA GLY A 17 3.50 -1.69 1.09
C GLY A 17 2.36 -2.27 1.91
N TYR A 18 2.28 -3.59 2.03
CA TYR A 18 1.38 -4.28 2.96
C TYR A 18 1.55 -3.79 4.40
N MET A 19 2.80 -3.77 4.90
CA MET A 19 3.10 -3.28 6.24
C MET A 19 2.74 -1.80 6.41
N THR A 20 2.89 -0.98 5.38
CA THR A 20 2.43 0.43 5.41
C THR A 20 0.91 0.50 5.56
N ASN A 21 0.16 -0.26 4.75
CA ASN A 21 -1.30 -0.36 4.85
C ASN A 21 -1.72 -0.86 6.24
N TRP A 22 -1.03 -1.88 6.75
CA TRP A 22 -1.28 -2.44 8.09
C TRP A 22 -1.04 -1.41 9.18
N ILE A 23 0.13 -0.77 9.20
CA ILE A 23 0.53 0.15 10.25
C ILE A 23 -0.46 1.32 10.39
N VAL A 24 -0.94 1.90 9.28
CA VAL A 24 -1.88 3.02 9.33
C VAL A 24 -3.27 2.62 9.83
N THR A 25 -3.59 1.33 9.86
CA THR A 25 -4.81 0.81 10.50
C THR A 25 -4.63 0.56 11.99
N GLN A 26 -3.39 0.51 12.51
CA GLN A 26 -3.06 0.19 13.90
C GLN A 26 -2.63 1.41 14.72
N THR A 27 -2.15 2.48 14.07
CA THR A 27 -1.67 3.69 14.75
C THR A 27 -1.83 4.94 13.89
N ASP A 28 -2.00 6.09 14.52
CA ASP A 28 -2.05 7.41 13.88
C ASP A 28 -0.75 8.23 14.07
N ARG A 29 0.33 7.56 14.45
CA ARG A 29 1.64 8.18 14.73
C ARG A 29 2.25 8.92 13.53
N PHE A 30 1.94 8.49 12.30
CA PHE A 30 2.55 9.03 11.09
C PHE A 30 1.70 10.16 10.49
N LYS A 31 2.35 11.21 10.00
CA LYS A 31 1.70 12.33 9.31
C LYS A 31 1.44 12.04 7.82
N ALA A 32 2.12 11.05 7.27
CA ALA A 32 1.95 10.61 5.88
C ALA A 32 2.26 9.13 5.76
N ALA A 33 1.61 8.46 4.82
CA ALA A 33 1.90 7.08 4.44
C ALA A 33 2.04 6.98 2.92
N ILE A 34 2.96 6.14 2.46
CA ILE A 34 3.15 5.85 1.03
C ILE A 34 3.27 4.35 0.86
N SER A 35 2.24 3.74 0.31
CA SER A 35 2.20 2.30 0.02
C SER A 35 2.36 2.08 -1.48
N GLU A 36 3.31 1.23 -1.84
CA GLU A 36 3.61 0.94 -3.23
C GLU A 36 3.45 -0.55 -3.51
N ASN A 37 2.63 -0.89 -4.52
CA ASN A 37 2.41 -2.28 -4.92
C ASN A 37 2.18 -3.21 -3.72
N GLY A 38 1.39 -2.78 -2.74
CA GLY A 38 1.20 -3.48 -1.47
C GLY A 38 -0.14 -4.20 -1.40
N VAL A 39 -0.19 -5.28 -0.63
CA VAL A 39 -1.43 -6.03 -0.37
C VAL A 39 -2.30 -5.27 0.63
N SER A 40 -3.63 -5.36 0.46
CA SER A 40 -4.62 -4.85 1.41
C SER A 40 -5.63 -5.90 1.85
N ASP A 41 -5.92 -6.90 1.01
CA ASP A 41 -6.79 -8.03 1.31
C ASP A 41 -6.17 -9.35 0.84
N TRP A 42 -5.81 -10.18 1.78
CA TRP A 42 -5.23 -11.50 1.51
C TRP A 42 -6.22 -12.47 0.85
N ILE A 43 -7.53 -12.24 1.00
CA ILE A 43 -8.55 -13.11 0.36
C ILE A 43 -8.56 -12.84 -1.15
N SER A 44 -8.53 -11.58 -1.57
CA SER A 44 -8.43 -11.25 -2.99
C SER A 44 -7.06 -11.56 -3.56
N ASP A 45 -5.97 -11.32 -2.79
CA ASP A 45 -4.59 -11.63 -3.23
C ASP A 45 -4.42 -13.10 -3.56
N PHE A 46 -5.00 -14.01 -2.77
CA PHE A 46 -4.96 -15.45 -3.03
C PHE A 46 -5.44 -15.82 -4.45
N GLY A 47 -6.45 -15.12 -4.96
CA GLY A 47 -7.06 -15.41 -6.27
C GLY A 47 -6.51 -14.58 -7.42
N THR A 48 -5.86 -13.46 -7.17
CA THR A 48 -5.44 -12.50 -8.19
C THR A 48 -3.92 -12.46 -8.39
N SER A 49 -3.15 -12.80 -7.37
CA SER A 49 -1.69 -12.87 -7.43
C SER A 49 -1.19 -14.08 -8.26
N ASP A 50 -0.12 -13.88 -9.01
CA ASP A 50 0.56 -14.95 -9.76
C ASP A 50 1.17 -16.03 -8.85
N ILE A 51 1.30 -15.75 -7.55
CA ILE A 51 1.80 -16.69 -6.54
C ILE A 51 0.80 -16.96 -5.40
N GLY A 52 -0.32 -16.26 -5.35
CA GLY A 52 -1.25 -16.24 -4.21
C GLY A 52 -1.69 -17.63 -3.77
N PHE A 53 -2.02 -18.50 -4.72
CA PHE A 53 -2.55 -19.85 -4.46
C PHE A 53 -1.60 -20.77 -3.67
N TRP A 54 -0.29 -20.49 -3.65
CA TRP A 54 0.67 -21.27 -2.87
C TRP A 54 1.38 -20.41 -1.79
N PHE A 55 1.68 -19.15 -2.08
CA PHE A 55 2.38 -18.24 -1.16
C PHE A 55 1.51 -17.90 0.06
N ASP A 56 0.27 -17.45 -0.17
CA ASP A 56 -0.60 -17.03 0.93
C ASP A 56 -0.92 -18.17 1.91
N PRO A 57 -1.27 -19.40 1.45
CA PRO A 57 -1.44 -20.52 2.36
C PRO A 57 -0.20 -20.85 3.20
N ASP A 58 1.00 -20.71 2.62
CA ASP A 58 2.26 -20.92 3.35
C ASP A 58 2.45 -19.84 4.43
N GLN A 59 2.23 -18.57 4.09
CA GLN A 59 2.45 -17.44 5.00
C GLN A 59 1.37 -17.32 6.08
N ILE A 60 0.11 -17.56 5.74
CA ILE A 60 -1.03 -17.37 6.63
C ILE A 60 -1.38 -18.66 7.40
N GLY A 61 -1.02 -19.81 6.82
CA GLY A 61 -1.26 -21.12 7.40
C GLY A 61 -2.56 -21.77 6.93
N GLY A 62 -2.60 -22.16 5.67
CA GLY A 62 -3.68 -22.87 5.00
C GLY A 62 -4.55 -22.00 4.09
N ASP A 63 -5.47 -22.63 3.37
CA ASP A 63 -6.32 -21.98 2.37
C ASP A 63 -7.37 -21.04 2.98
N PRO A 64 -7.89 -20.05 2.21
CA PRO A 64 -8.84 -19.06 2.72
C PRO A 64 -10.21 -19.63 3.06
N TRP A 65 -10.62 -20.77 2.50
CA TRP A 65 -11.93 -21.35 2.79
C TRP A 65 -12.02 -21.97 4.18
N LYS A 66 -10.93 -22.63 4.62
CA LYS A 66 -10.82 -23.22 5.96
C LYS A 66 -10.33 -22.22 7.01
N ASN A 67 -9.58 -21.20 6.58
CA ASN A 67 -8.90 -20.26 7.48
C ASN A 67 -9.33 -18.80 7.29
N ARG A 68 -10.54 -18.55 6.79
CA ARG A 68 -11.05 -17.24 6.43
C ARG A 68 -10.77 -16.17 7.50
N LYS A 69 -11.04 -16.49 8.76
CA LYS A 69 -10.78 -15.55 9.87
C LYS A 69 -9.31 -15.15 10.02
N LYS A 70 -8.36 -16.03 9.64
CA LYS A 70 -6.93 -15.67 9.67
C LYS A 70 -6.59 -14.67 8.55
N TYR A 71 -7.12 -14.90 7.36
CA TYR A 71 -6.97 -14.01 6.22
C TYR A 71 -7.53 -12.61 6.53
N GLU A 72 -8.79 -12.55 6.97
CA GLU A 72 -9.44 -11.29 7.35
C GLU A 72 -8.67 -10.56 8.46
N ARG A 73 -8.24 -11.29 9.51
CA ARG A 73 -7.50 -10.69 10.62
C ARG A 73 -6.15 -10.08 10.21
N GLN A 74 -5.54 -10.57 9.15
CA GLN A 74 -4.25 -10.09 8.64
C GLN A 74 -4.41 -9.12 7.45
N SER A 75 -5.64 -8.88 6.98
CA SER A 75 -5.92 -7.96 5.89
C SER A 75 -6.11 -6.54 6.40
N PRO A 76 -5.29 -5.56 5.96
CA PRO A 76 -5.47 -4.15 6.30
C PRO A 76 -6.87 -3.63 6.00
N LEU A 77 -7.49 -4.08 4.92
CA LEU A 77 -8.83 -3.68 4.48
C LEU A 77 -9.89 -3.93 5.58
N THR A 78 -9.75 -4.99 6.37
CA THR A 78 -10.62 -5.30 7.51
C THR A 78 -10.67 -4.16 8.54
N TYR A 79 -9.58 -3.41 8.68
CA TYR A 79 -9.41 -2.35 9.68
C TYR A 79 -9.39 -0.94 9.06
N VAL A 80 -9.81 -0.79 7.83
CA VAL A 80 -9.74 0.49 7.07
C VAL A 80 -10.46 1.64 7.77
N THR A 81 -11.47 1.34 8.59
CA THR A 81 -12.20 2.34 9.40
C THR A 81 -11.31 3.07 10.40
N ASN A 82 -10.22 2.44 10.87
CA ASN A 82 -9.30 3.00 11.85
C ASN A 82 -8.31 4.01 11.24
N VAL A 83 -8.11 4.00 9.92
CA VAL A 83 -7.11 4.85 9.26
C VAL A 83 -7.42 6.33 9.48
N LYS A 84 -6.45 7.09 9.99
CA LYS A 84 -6.48 8.54 10.13
C LYS A 84 -5.37 9.21 9.32
N THR A 85 -4.25 8.52 9.14
CA THR A 85 -3.09 9.01 8.40
C THR A 85 -3.41 9.17 6.92
N PRO A 86 -3.17 10.34 6.30
CA PRO A 86 -3.24 10.50 4.84
C PRO A 86 -2.34 9.51 4.12
N ILE A 87 -2.85 8.88 3.07
CA ILE A 87 -2.09 7.85 2.34
C ILE A 87 -2.01 8.11 0.84
N LEU A 88 -0.82 7.94 0.29
CA LEU A 88 -0.55 7.86 -1.13
C LEU A 88 -0.33 6.39 -1.52
N LEU A 89 -1.18 5.87 -2.37
CA LEU A 89 -1.06 4.55 -2.98
C LEU A 89 -0.44 4.71 -4.36
N ILE A 90 0.64 4.01 -4.63
CA ILE A 90 1.30 3.98 -5.95
C ILE A 90 1.27 2.54 -6.44
N HIS A 91 0.75 2.30 -7.64
CA HIS A 91 0.64 0.95 -8.18
C HIS A 91 1.01 0.89 -9.66
N SER A 92 1.51 -0.27 -10.09
CA SER A 92 1.84 -0.54 -11.50
C SER A 92 0.75 -1.40 -12.13
N LEU A 93 0.25 -1.01 -13.29
CA LEU A 93 -0.82 -1.74 -13.97
C LEU A 93 -0.42 -3.17 -14.39
N GLU A 94 0.86 -3.41 -14.65
CA GLU A 94 1.40 -4.72 -15.04
C GLU A 94 2.01 -5.47 -13.84
N ASP A 95 1.54 -5.17 -12.63
CA ASP A 95 1.89 -5.91 -11.42
C ASP A 95 0.95 -7.10 -11.26
N TYR A 96 1.49 -8.31 -11.47
CA TYR A 96 0.76 -9.56 -11.29
C TYR A 96 1.11 -10.25 -9.97
N ARG A 97 2.03 -9.68 -9.18
CA ARG A 97 2.47 -10.20 -7.88
C ARG A 97 1.55 -9.72 -6.75
N CYS A 98 1.41 -8.41 -6.61
CA CYS A 98 0.34 -7.78 -5.84
C CYS A 98 -0.53 -7.07 -6.87
N TYR A 99 -1.65 -7.64 -7.23
CA TYR A 99 -2.46 -7.14 -8.34
C TYR A 99 -3.04 -5.75 -8.01
N LEU A 100 -3.41 -4.99 -9.05
CA LEU A 100 -3.88 -3.59 -8.88
C LEU A 100 -5.13 -3.48 -7.98
N ASP A 101 -5.96 -4.52 -7.92
CA ASP A 101 -7.14 -4.56 -7.05
C ASP A 101 -6.78 -4.25 -5.59
N GLN A 102 -5.63 -4.71 -5.10
CA GLN A 102 -5.15 -4.46 -3.75
C GLN A 102 -5.11 -2.97 -3.38
N SER A 103 -4.57 -2.14 -4.27
CA SER A 103 -4.57 -0.69 -4.05
C SER A 103 -5.93 -0.06 -4.33
N THR A 104 -6.68 -0.59 -5.30
CA THR A 104 -7.99 -0.04 -5.68
C THR A 104 -9.03 -0.26 -4.59
N GLU A 105 -9.13 -1.48 -4.02
CA GLU A 105 -10.03 -1.80 -2.92
C GLU A 105 -9.77 -0.89 -1.70
N PHE A 106 -8.51 -0.79 -1.30
CA PHE A 106 -8.14 0.02 -0.15
C PHE A 106 -8.42 1.52 -0.39
N TYR A 107 -8.10 2.02 -1.60
CA TYR A 107 -8.40 3.39 -1.99
C TYR A 107 -9.90 3.69 -1.98
N VAL A 108 -10.71 2.82 -2.58
CA VAL A 108 -12.16 3.01 -2.65
C VAL A 108 -12.76 3.01 -1.25
N ALA A 109 -12.36 2.05 -0.40
CA ALA A 109 -12.83 1.98 0.98
C ALA A 109 -12.47 3.26 1.77
N LEU A 110 -11.23 3.73 1.67
CA LEU A 110 -10.79 4.97 2.31
C LEU A 110 -11.60 6.18 1.82
N ARG A 111 -11.80 6.32 0.51
CA ARG A 111 -12.56 7.44 -0.07
C ARG A 111 -14.05 7.39 0.30
N TYR A 112 -14.65 6.21 0.30
CA TYR A 112 -16.03 6.02 0.76
C TYR A 112 -16.23 6.47 2.21
N LEU A 113 -15.24 6.21 3.07
CA LEU A 113 -15.23 6.62 4.48
C LEU A 113 -14.82 8.09 4.70
N GLY A 114 -14.65 8.89 3.64
CA GLY A 114 -14.26 10.30 3.71
C GLY A 114 -12.79 10.51 4.14
N LYS A 115 -11.95 9.47 4.09
CA LYS A 115 -10.54 9.55 4.48
C LYS A 115 -9.67 10.09 3.36
N GLU A 116 -8.57 10.73 3.74
CA GLU A 116 -7.64 11.31 2.76
C GLU A 116 -6.77 10.22 2.14
N ALA A 117 -7.02 9.95 0.87
CA ALA A 117 -6.24 8.98 0.09
C ALA A 117 -6.06 9.46 -1.37
N ARG A 118 -4.90 9.16 -1.94
CA ARG A 118 -4.58 9.36 -3.37
C ARG A 118 -4.14 8.04 -3.96
N LEU A 119 -4.53 7.76 -5.20
CA LEU A 119 -4.07 6.61 -5.97
C LEU A 119 -3.39 7.10 -7.25
N VAL A 120 -2.17 6.66 -7.46
CA VAL A 120 -1.40 6.90 -8.68
C VAL A 120 -1.09 5.57 -9.34
N ILE A 121 -1.54 5.41 -10.58
CA ILE A 121 -1.32 4.19 -11.37
C ILE A 121 -0.31 4.48 -12.47
N PHE A 122 0.80 3.72 -12.47
CA PHE A 122 1.71 3.68 -13.59
C PHE A 122 1.21 2.66 -14.61
N THR A 123 0.86 3.13 -15.80
CA THR A 123 0.25 2.31 -16.86
C THR A 123 1.20 1.29 -17.49
N LYS A 124 2.48 1.34 -17.16
CA LYS A 124 3.54 0.43 -17.57
C LYS A 124 4.46 0.13 -16.39
N GLY A 125 4.77 -1.12 -16.19
CA GLY A 125 5.71 -1.56 -15.17
C GLY A 125 5.18 -2.74 -14.36
N SER A 126 6.08 -3.65 -14.04
CA SER A 126 5.83 -4.82 -13.20
C SER A 126 5.91 -4.49 -11.72
N HIS A 127 5.81 -5.50 -10.89
CA HIS A 127 5.96 -5.40 -9.43
C HIS A 127 7.22 -4.64 -8.96
N VAL A 128 8.32 -4.79 -9.69
CA VAL A 128 9.60 -4.13 -9.37
C VAL A 128 9.84 -2.84 -10.15
N HIS A 129 8.79 -2.18 -10.64
CA HIS A 129 8.91 -0.97 -11.48
C HIS A 129 9.69 0.16 -10.82
N SER A 130 9.66 0.25 -9.50
CA SER A 130 10.40 1.24 -8.71
C SER A 130 11.92 1.08 -8.85
N ILE A 131 12.40 -0.12 -9.14
CA ILE A 131 13.82 -0.50 -9.26
C ILE A 131 14.20 -0.69 -10.73
N LEU A 132 13.46 -1.53 -11.46
CA LEU A 132 13.77 -1.98 -12.83
C LEU A 132 12.94 -1.27 -13.91
N GLY A 133 11.98 -0.45 -13.54
CA GLY A 133 11.12 0.28 -14.47
C GLY A 133 11.89 1.32 -15.30
N LYS A 134 11.25 1.81 -16.37
CA LYS A 134 11.84 2.85 -17.24
C LYS A 134 12.34 4.04 -16.42
N PRO A 135 13.52 4.60 -16.72
CA PRO A 135 14.10 5.71 -15.95
C PRO A 135 13.13 6.90 -15.75
N ARG A 136 12.34 7.24 -16.77
CA ARG A 136 11.34 8.30 -16.67
C ARG A 136 10.25 8.01 -15.64
N HIS A 137 9.83 6.74 -15.49
CA HIS A 137 8.83 6.33 -14.51
C HIS A 137 9.40 6.37 -13.10
N ARG A 138 10.62 5.89 -12.91
CA ARG A 138 11.33 5.96 -11.63
C ARG A 138 11.50 7.41 -11.18
N ARG A 139 11.93 8.29 -12.10
CA ARG A 139 12.02 9.74 -11.81
C ARG A 139 10.68 10.35 -11.42
N LYS A 140 9.61 10.06 -12.20
CA LYS A 140 8.26 10.58 -11.92
C LYS A 140 7.73 10.09 -10.57
N ARG A 141 7.98 8.81 -10.24
CA ARG A 141 7.63 8.24 -8.93
C ARG A 141 8.27 9.04 -7.78
N TYR A 142 9.58 9.31 -7.84
CA TYR A 142 10.25 10.10 -6.82
C TYR A 142 9.71 11.53 -6.73
N GLN A 143 9.41 12.16 -7.86
CA GLN A 143 8.78 13.48 -7.86
C GLN A 143 7.43 13.46 -7.12
N ILE A 144 6.57 12.51 -7.42
CA ILE A 144 5.26 12.35 -6.77
C ILE A 144 5.42 12.15 -5.26
N ILE A 145 6.35 11.28 -4.84
CA ILE A 145 6.63 11.03 -3.43
C ILE A 145 7.12 12.30 -2.72
N LEU A 146 8.08 13.01 -3.32
CA LEU A 146 8.61 14.24 -2.73
C LEU A 146 7.56 15.35 -2.65
N GLU A 147 6.77 15.54 -3.70
CA GLU A 147 5.66 16.51 -3.71
C GLU A 147 4.64 16.19 -2.61
N TYR A 148 4.27 14.91 -2.47
CA TYR A 148 3.35 14.46 -1.43
C TYR A 148 3.90 14.71 -0.02
N LEU A 149 5.16 14.35 0.24
CA LEU A 149 5.79 14.57 1.55
C LEU A 149 5.94 16.06 1.87
N LYS A 150 6.32 16.89 0.88
CA LYS A 150 6.39 18.35 1.05
C LYS A 150 5.04 18.91 1.47
N GLU A 151 3.96 18.49 0.81
CA GLU A 151 2.60 18.90 1.15
C GLU A 151 2.24 18.49 2.58
N LYS A 152 2.44 17.21 2.94
CA LYS A 152 2.02 16.69 4.25
C LYS A 152 2.83 17.23 5.42
N PHE A 153 4.07 17.60 5.18
CA PHE A 153 4.95 18.17 6.20
C PHE A 153 5.00 19.71 6.18
N ASN A 154 4.23 20.37 5.29
CA ASN A 154 4.24 21.83 5.10
C ASN A 154 5.66 22.37 4.86
N LEU A 155 6.46 21.64 4.08
CA LEU A 155 7.82 22.08 3.75
C LEU A 155 7.77 23.14 2.64
N LYS A 156 8.43 24.29 2.88
CA LYS A 156 8.61 25.32 1.85
C LYS A 156 9.53 24.80 0.74
N ASN A 157 9.26 25.21 -0.49
CA ASN A 157 10.15 24.96 -1.64
C ASN A 157 11.48 25.65 -1.48
#